data_69dc9954354a32c5f62d014ea8cfafa2
#
_entry.id   69dc9954354a32c5f62d014ea8cfafa2
#
_cell.length_a   1.000
_cell.length_b   1.000
_cell.length_c   1.000
_cell.angle_alpha   90.00
_cell.angle_beta   90.00
_cell.angle_gamma   90.00
#
_symmetry.space_group_name_H-M   'P 1'
#
loop_
_entity.id
_entity.type
_entity.pdbx_description
1 polymer ?
#
loop_
_entity_poly.entity_id
_entity_poly.type
_entity_poly.pdbx_seq_one_letter_code
_entity_poly.pdbx_strand_id
1 'polypeptide(L)'
;MELSSSNCILSAFFAILVLGKQRGQKMTPNKEDYLKCIYEIGTRQGKITNKEIAQHMQVSPPAVTEMMKKMLAEELLIKDKKAGYLLTDLGLQLVSDLYRKHRLIEVFLVQKLGYTTDEIHQEAEILEHTVSERFVAGLEKMLDFPETCPHGGTIPAKHQLLKEKYHQTLASVQEPGNYLIRRVHDDFELLAYLEKHNLNIDQEINFLQYDNYSQLYQLDVDGRAIQVSPMIAQQIYVEKL
;
A
#
# COMPACT_ATOMS: atom_id res chain seq x y z
N MET A 1 16.20 31.59 -27.02
CA MET A 1 16.35 30.51 -26.02
C MET A 1 15.49 30.84 -24.82
N GLU A 2 14.17 30.82 -25.00
CA GLU A 2 13.15 31.09 -23.96
C GLU A 2 11.84 30.43 -24.36
N LEU A 3 11.68 29.11 -24.06
CA LEU A 3 10.42 28.37 -24.25
C LEU A 3 10.28 27.21 -23.22
N SER A 4 10.66 27.44 -21.96
CA SER A 4 10.59 26.37 -20.94
C SER A 4 9.73 26.69 -19.71
N SER A 5 9.36 27.93 -19.47
CA SER A 5 8.65 28.33 -18.24
C SER A 5 7.11 28.27 -18.35
N SER A 6 6.56 28.37 -19.56
CA SER A 6 5.10 28.47 -19.75
C SER A 6 4.36 27.14 -19.57
N ASN A 7 4.99 26.00 -19.86
CA ASN A 7 4.33 24.69 -19.71
C ASN A 7 4.19 24.21 -18.25
N CYS A 8 5.10 24.63 -17.37
CA CYS A 8 5.04 24.25 -15.96
C CYS A 8 3.93 25.02 -15.21
N ILE A 9 3.70 26.28 -15.57
CA ILE A 9 2.66 27.13 -14.95
C ILE A 9 1.27 26.69 -15.42
N LEU A 10 1.10 26.31 -16.70
CA LEU A 10 -0.18 25.77 -17.19
C LEU A 10 -0.55 24.44 -16.54
N SER A 11 0.42 23.55 -16.31
CA SER A 11 0.22 22.27 -15.62
C SER A 11 -0.22 22.51 -14.16
N ALA A 12 0.42 23.42 -13.45
CA ALA A 12 0.04 23.77 -12.07
C ALA A 12 -1.34 24.46 -12.00
N PHE A 13 -1.66 25.34 -12.95
CA PHE A 13 -2.99 25.99 -13.03
C PHE A 13 -4.09 24.99 -13.39
N PHE A 14 -3.83 24.02 -14.27
CA PHE A 14 -4.77 22.97 -14.63
C PHE A 14 -5.03 22.03 -13.44
N ALA A 15 -3.99 21.67 -12.68
CA ALA A 15 -4.11 20.88 -11.45
C ALA A 15 -4.94 21.63 -10.38
N ILE A 16 -4.73 22.93 -10.20
CA ILE A 16 -5.51 23.76 -9.25
C ILE A 16 -6.97 23.92 -9.71
N LEU A 17 -7.24 24.02 -11.01
CA LEU A 17 -8.59 24.12 -11.58
C LEU A 17 -9.36 22.80 -11.47
N VAL A 18 -8.68 21.66 -11.67
CA VAL A 18 -9.26 20.32 -11.52
C VAL A 18 -9.55 20.01 -10.04
N LEU A 19 -8.62 20.33 -9.14
CA LEU A 19 -8.83 20.21 -7.68
C LEU A 19 -9.91 21.17 -7.15
N GLY A 20 -10.07 22.34 -7.77
CA GLY A 20 -11.12 23.33 -7.42
C GLY A 20 -12.53 22.88 -7.83
N LYS A 21 -12.67 22.12 -8.92
CA LYS A 21 -13.97 21.64 -9.42
C LYS A 21 -14.54 20.46 -8.64
N GLN A 22 -13.69 19.73 -7.90
CA GLN A 22 -14.11 18.56 -7.12
C GLN A 22 -14.41 18.83 -5.64
N ARG A 23 -14.35 20.07 -5.17
CA ARG A 23 -14.72 20.43 -3.78
C ARG A 23 -16.17 20.13 -3.40
N GLY A 24 -17.01 19.62 -4.32
CA GLY A 24 -18.42 19.32 -4.08
C GLY A 24 -18.77 17.84 -3.92
N GLN A 25 -17.92 16.91 -4.34
CA GLN A 25 -18.22 15.48 -4.25
C GLN A 25 -17.44 14.87 -3.11
N LYS A 26 -18.12 14.65 -1.97
CA LYS A 26 -17.53 14.02 -0.79
C LYS A 26 -17.09 12.60 -1.17
N MET A 27 -15.80 12.30 -1.03
CA MET A 27 -15.29 10.94 -1.10
C MET A 27 -16.00 10.10 -0.03
N THR A 28 -16.49 8.92 -0.41
CA THR A 28 -17.15 8.01 0.53
C THR A 28 -16.17 6.91 0.94
N PRO A 29 -16.24 6.37 2.17
CA PRO A 29 -15.39 5.26 2.60
C PRO A 29 -15.33 4.13 1.57
N ASN A 30 -16.47 3.64 1.12
CA ASN A 30 -16.57 2.58 0.11
C ASN A 30 -15.80 2.91 -1.19
N LYS A 31 -15.75 4.19 -1.63
CA LYS A 31 -14.99 4.57 -2.81
C LYS A 31 -13.48 4.60 -2.53
N GLU A 32 -13.08 5.01 -1.33
CA GLU A 32 -11.69 4.97 -0.86
C GLU A 32 -11.19 3.52 -0.85
N ASP A 33 -11.98 2.58 -0.34
CA ASP A 33 -11.68 1.14 -0.33
C ASP A 33 -11.49 0.57 -1.74
N TYR A 34 -12.35 0.96 -2.69
CA TYR A 34 -12.18 0.55 -4.10
C TYR A 34 -10.90 1.09 -4.72
N LEU A 35 -10.52 2.33 -4.42
CA LEU A 35 -9.25 2.92 -4.91
C LEU A 35 -8.05 2.18 -4.33
N LYS A 36 -8.06 1.89 -3.01
CA LYS A 36 -7.04 1.11 -2.31
C LYS A 36 -6.91 -0.29 -2.91
N CYS A 37 -8.04 -1.00 -3.07
CA CYS A 37 -8.10 -2.32 -3.69
C CYS A 37 -7.51 -2.34 -5.12
N ILE A 38 -7.85 -1.36 -5.97
CA ILE A 38 -7.33 -1.27 -7.34
C ILE A 38 -5.81 -1.03 -7.32
N TYR A 39 -5.32 -0.18 -6.43
CA TYR A 39 -3.89 0.05 -6.25
C TYR A 39 -3.16 -1.22 -5.84
N GLU A 40 -3.66 -1.94 -4.84
CA GLU A 40 -3.07 -3.18 -4.33
C GLU A 40 -3.04 -4.30 -5.37
N ILE A 41 -4.15 -4.51 -6.10
CA ILE A 41 -4.18 -5.47 -7.21
C ILE A 41 -3.14 -5.07 -8.28
N GLY A 42 -3.06 -3.77 -8.60
CA GLY A 42 -2.13 -3.24 -9.62
C GLY A 42 -0.66 -3.44 -9.27
N THR A 43 -0.31 -3.45 -7.97
CA THR A 43 1.07 -3.72 -7.53
C THR A 43 1.43 -5.21 -7.56
N ARG A 44 0.44 -6.10 -7.51
CA ARG A 44 0.65 -7.56 -7.46
C ARG A 44 0.46 -8.25 -8.81
N GLN A 45 -0.39 -7.71 -9.70
CA GLN A 45 -0.85 -8.39 -10.92
C GLN A 45 -0.81 -7.48 -12.14
N GLY A 46 -0.63 -8.09 -13.33
CA GLY A 46 -0.56 -7.35 -14.59
C GLY A 46 -1.90 -6.86 -15.15
N LYS A 47 -3.06 -7.33 -14.65
CA LYS A 47 -4.39 -6.93 -15.16
C LYS A 47 -5.41 -6.84 -14.03
N ILE A 48 -6.14 -5.71 -13.99
CA ILE A 48 -7.16 -5.45 -12.99
C ILE A 48 -8.54 -5.60 -13.61
N THR A 49 -9.32 -6.58 -13.15
CA THR A 49 -10.65 -6.92 -13.68
C THR A 49 -11.74 -6.79 -12.62
N ASN A 50 -13.00 -6.65 -13.07
CA ASN A 50 -14.16 -6.66 -12.16
C ASN A 50 -14.21 -7.92 -11.29
N LYS A 51 -13.77 -9.07 -11.81
CA LYS A 51 -13.77 -10.33 -11.08
C LYS A 51 -12.77 -10.30 -9.91
N GLU A 52 -11.57 -9.82 -10.15
CA GLU A 52 -10.54 -9.69 -9.11
C GLU A 52 -10.92 -8.69 -8.03
N ILE A 53 -11.46 -7.52 -8.45
CA ILE A 53 -11.98 -6.53 -7.50
C ILE A 53 -13.12 -7.12 -6.66
N ALA A 54 -14.08 -7.81 -7.29
CA ALA A 54 -15.20 -8.44 -6.59
C ALA A 54 -14.75 -9.49 -5.59
N GLN A 55 -13.74 -10.29 -5.94
CA GLN A 55 -13.17 -11.30 -5.08
C GLN A 55 -12.40 -10.68 -3.91
N HIS A 56 -11.57 -9.66 -4.17
CA HIS A 56 -10.76 -8.99 -3.14
C HIS A 56 -11.65 -8.26 -2.13
N MET A 57 -12.64 -7.51 -2.61
CA MET A 57 -13.56 -6.75 -1.74
C MET A 57 -14.74 -7.56 -1.20
N GLN A 58 -14.88 -8.84 -1.57
CA GLN A 58 -15.98 -9.72 -1.17
C GLN A 58 -17.37 -9.15 -1.50
N VAL A 59 -17.50 -8.48 -2.64
CA VAL A 59 -18.75 -7.87 -3.12
C VAL A 59 -19.25 -8.52 -4.42
N SER A 60 -20.49 -8.26 -4.79
CA SER A 60 -21.07 -8.79 -6.02
C SER A 60 -20.46 -8.12 -7.29
N PRO A 61 -20.28 -8.85 -8.40
CA PRO A 61 -19.79 -8.27 -9.66
C PRO A 61 -20.64 -7.11 -10.20
N PRO A 62 -21.98 -7.09 -10.05
CA PRO A 62 -22.79 -5.92 -10.40
C PRO A 62 -22.42 -4.67 -9.59
N ALA A 63 -22.17 -4.79 -8.27
CA ALA A 63 -21.76 -3.68 -7.42
C ALA A 63 -20.42 -3.08 -7.88
N VAL A 64 -19.44 -3.94 -8.23
CA VAL A 64 -18.18 -3.50 -8.83
C VAL A 64 -18.43 -2.74 -10.13
N THR A 65 -19.27 -3.28 -11.02
CA THR A 65 -19.55 -2.66 -12.31
C THR A 65 -20.11 -1.24 -12.14
N GLU A 66 -21.03 -1.05 -11.21
CA GLU A 66 -21.61 0.27 -10.90
C GLU A 66 -20.58 1.23 -10.33
N MET A 67 -19.71 0.75 -9.41
CA MET A 67 -18.67 1.60 -8.84
C MET A 67 -17.63 1.98 -9.90
N MET A 68 -17.19 1.03 -10.73
CA MET A 68 -16.23 1.31 -11.82
C MET A 68 -16.78 2.35 -12.80
N LYS A 69 -18.07 2.30 -13.16
CA LYS A 69 -18.70 3.32 -14.00
C LYS A 69 -18.64 4.71 -13.35
N LYS A 70 -18.92 4.81 -12.06
CA LYS A 70 -18.84 6.08 -11.31
C LYS A 70 -17.43 6.62 -11.27
N MET A 71 -16.45 5.78 -10.94
CA MET A 71 -15.05 6.18 -10.82
C MET A 71 -14.44 6.56 -12.18
N LEU A 72 -14.85 5.91 -13.28
CA LEU A 72 -14.48 6.31 -14.64
C LEU A 72 -15.09 7.68 -15.02
N ALA A 73 -16.35 7.93 -14.67
CA ALA A 73 -17.01 9.20 -14.91
C ALA A 73 -16.41 10.35 -14.07
N GLU A 74 -15.85 10.05 -12.92
CA GLU A 74 -15.16 10.97 -12.04
C GLU A 74 -13.66 11.13 -12.37
N GLU A 75 -13.20 10.52 -13.46
CA GLU A 75 -11.79 10.55 -13.92
C GLU A 75 -10.78 10.02 -12.88
N LEU A 76 -11.22 9.18 -11.95
CA LEU A 76 -10.35 8.52 -10.98
C LEU A 76 -9.63 7.31 -11.58
N LEU A 77 -10.25 6.72 -12.61
CA LEU A 77 -9.76 5.57 -13.33
C LEU A 77 -9.78 5.81 -14.84
N ILE A 78 -8.91 5.10 -15.54
CA ILE A 78 -9.00 4.87 -16.98
C ILE A 78 -9.12 3.37 -17.24
N LYS A 79 -9.67 3.01 -18.41
CA LYS A 79 -9.77 1.62 -18.86
C LYS A 79 -8.77 1.34 -19.96
N ASP A 80 -7.84 0.44 -19.70
CA ASP A 80 -6.87 -0.06 -20.67
C ASP A 80 -7.25 -1.46 -21.16
N LYS A 81 -6.96 -1.77 -22.43
CA LYS A 81 -7.30 -3.07 -23.03
C LYS A 81 -6.49 -4.23 -22.47
N LYS A 82 -5.23 -3.97 -22.10
CA LYS A 82 -4.31 -4.99 -21.59
C LYS A 82 -4.31 -5.04 -20.05
N ALA A 83 -4.16 -3.88 -19.42
CA ALA A 83 -4.04 -3.75 -17.97
C ALA A 83 -5.39 -3.71 -17.22
N GLY A 84 -6.51 -3.54 -17.90
CA GLY A 84 -7.84 -3.44 -17.28
C GLY A 84 -8.11 -2.03 -16.74
N TYR A 85 -8.32 -1.88 -15.42
CA TYR A 85 -8.47 -0.58 -14.80
C TYR A 85 -7.13 -0.03 -14.31
N LEU A 86 -6.86 1.23 -14.58
CA LEU A 86 -5.68 1.94 -14.08
C LEU A 86 -6.11 3.19 -13.34
N LEU A 87 -5.44 3.52 -12.26
CA LEU A 87 -5.62 4.79 -11.56
C LEU A 87 -5.07 5.94 -12.40
N THR A 88 -5.79 7.05 -12.44
CA THR A 88 -5.27 8.32 -12.96
C THR A 88 -4.34 8.97 -11.93
N ASP A 89 -3.68 10.08 -12.29
CA ASP A 89 -2.89 10.86 -11.32
C ASP A 89 -3.75 11.32 -10.14
N LEU A 90 -5.00 11.68 -10.40
CA LEU A 90 -5.96 12.02 -9.34
C LEU A 90 -6.29 10.82 -8.46
N GLY A 91 -6.56 9.66 -9.06
CA GLY A 91 -6.79 8.42 -8.32
C GLY A 91 -5.58 8.02 -7.47
N LEU A 92 -4.37 8.12 -8.02
CA LEU A 92 -3.12 7.86 -7.31
C LEU A 92 -2.89 8.82 -6.15
N GLN A 93 -3.24 10.11 -6.31
CA GLN A 93 -3.14 11.08 -5.24
C GLN A 93 -4.09 10.75 -4.08
N LEU A 94 -5.33 10.40 -4.38
CA LEU A 94 -6.31 10.01 -3.35
C LEU A 94 -5.89 8.74 -2.59
N VAL A 95 -5.36 7.75 -3.30
CA VAL A 95 -4.77 6.56 -2.68
C VAL A 95 -3.59 6.92 -1.77
N SER A 96 -2.71 7.80 -2.24
CA SER A 96 -1.55 8.24 -1.46
C SER A 96 -1.95 8.98 -0.18
N ASP A 97 -2.96 9.83 -0.25
CA ASP A 97 -3.51 10.54 0.90
C ASP A 97 -4.19 9.57 1.89
N LEU A 98 -4.85 8.51 1.39
CA LEU A 98 -5.45 7.47 2.22
C LEU A 98 -4.38 6.63 2.94
N TYR A 99 -3.38 6.14 2.22
CA TYR A 99 -2.25 5.42 2.84
C TYR A 99 -1.48 6.26 3.86
N ARG A 100 -1.35 7.57 3.59
CA ARG A 100 -0.75 8.48 4.57
C ARG A 100 -1.56 8.53 5.87
N LYS A 101 -2.88 8.64 5.80
CA LYS A 101 -3.76 8.60 6.98
C LYS A 101 -3.63 7.28 7.72
N HIS A 102 -3.80 6.18 7.01
CA HIS A 102 -3.71 4.83 7.54
C HIS A 102 -2.41 4.62 8.33
N ARG A 103 -1.28 4.83 7.67
CA ARG A 103 0.05 4.59 8.22
C ARG A 103 0.42 5.50 9.40
N LEU A 104 -0.02 6.75 9.39
CA LEU A 104 0.14 7.65 10.55
C LEU A 104 -0.70 7.20 11.74
N ILE A 105 -1.91 6.67 11.50
CA ILE A 105 -2.75 6.09 12.55
C ILE A 105 -2.08 4.83 13.12
N GLU A 106 -1.55 3.93 12.30
CA GLU A 106 -0.81 2.75 12.76
C GLU A 106 0.36 3.13 13.68
N VAL A 107 1.19 4.10 13.26
CA VAL A 107 2.31 4.58 14.09
C VAL A 107 1.80 5.13 15.43
N PHE A 108 0.70 5.87 15.41
CA PHE A 108 0.09 6.41 16.64
C PHE A 108 -0.41 5.30 17.56
N LEU A 109 -1.11 4.31 17.03
CA LEU A 109 -1.65 3.19 17.79
C LEU A 109 -0.53 2.42 18.51
N VAL A 110 0.56 2.11 17.81
CA VAL A 110 1.72 1.43 18.41
C VAL A 110 2.43 2.32 19.43
N GLN A 111 2.87 3.51 19.00
CA GLN A 111 3.78 4.33 19.84
C GLN A 111 3.11 5.00 21.03
N LYS A 112 1.82 5.31 20.93
CA LYS A 112 1.12 6.11 21.96
C LYS A 112 0.09 5.32 22.74
N LEU A 113 -0.52 4.30 22.12
CA LEU A 113 -1.57 3.51 22.77
C LEU A 113 -1.13 2.08 23.11
N GLY A 114 0.04 1.62 22.63
CA GLY A 114 0.60 0.31 22.96
C GLY A 114 -0.10 -0.86 22.29
N TYR A 115 -0.74 -0.63 21.15
CA TYR A 115 -1.28 -1.71 20.31
C TYR A 115 -0.16 -2.57 19.75
N THR A 116 -0.43 -3.85 19.54
CA THR A 116 0.47 -4.76 18.84
C THR A 116 0.36 -4.57 17.31
N THR A 117 1.36 -5.03 16.57
CA THR A 117 1.41 -4.83 15.11
C THR A 117 0.31 -5.55 14.35
N ASP A 118 -0.24 -6.65 14.89
CA ASP A 118 -1.36 -7.40 14.32
C ASP A 118 -2.73 -6.75 14.60
N GLU A 119 -2.85 -5.95 15.68
CA GLU A 119 -4.10 -5.26 16.05
C GLU A 119 -4.31 -3.95 15.29
N ILE A 120 -3.23 -3.26 14.90
CA ILE A 120 -3.32 -1.88 14.39
C ILE A 120 -3.99 -1.75 13.04
N HIS A 121 -3.89 -2.75 12.17
CA HIS A 121 -4.41 -2.68 10.81
C HIS A 121 -5.93 -2.50 10.77
N GLN A 122 -6.67 -3.33 11.52
CA GLN A 122 -8.13 -3.26 11.57
C GLN A 122 -8.63 -1.93 12.17
N GLU A 123 -7.98 -1.45 13.22
CA GLU A 123 -8.34 -0.17 13.85
C GLU A 123 -8.03 1.02 12.93
N ALA A 124 -6.87 0.98 12.23
CA ALA A 124 -6.50 2.01 11.27
C ALA A 124 -7.46 2.08 10.08
N GLU A 125 -7.93 0.94 9.56
CA GLU A 125 -8.95 0.89 8.50
C GLU A 125 -10.26 1.58 8.87
N ILE A 126 -10.70 1.44 10.12
CA ILE A 126 -11.91 2.12 10.61
C ILE A 126 -11.68 3.63 10.72
N LEU A 127 -10.54 4.03 11.25
CA LEU A 127 -10.24 5.42 11.56
C LEU A 127 -9.90 6.26 10.32
N GLU A 128 -9.21 5.70 9.33
CA GLU A 128 -8.72 6.43 8.14
C GLU A 128 -9.83 7.17 7.38
N HIS A 129 -11.05 6.63 7.38
CA HIS A 129 -12.22 7.22 6.72
C HIS A 129 -12.92 8.32 7.54
N THR A 130 -12.65 8.40 8.83
CA THR A 130 -13.37 9.28 9.76
C THR A 130 -12.55 10.47 10.23
N VAL A 131 -11.23 10.35 10.25
CA VAL A 131 -10.34 11.39 10.73
C VAL A 131 -10.25 12.59 9.77
N SER A 132 -10.17 13.80 10.33
CA SER A 132 -10.01 15.02 9.54
C SER A 132 -8.54 15.26 9.15
N GLU A 133 -8.31 16.03 8.08
CA GLU A 133 -6.97 16.46 7.67
C GLU A 133 -6.22 17.21 8.80
N ARG A 134 -6.96 17.96 9.62
CA ARG A 134 -6.38 18.65 10.79
C ARG A 134 -5.89 17.66 11.84
N PHE A 135 -6.64 16.59 12.06
CA PHE A 135 -6.24 15.52 12.98
C PHE A 135 -4.99 14.81 12.47
N VAL A 136 -4.96 14.43 11.20
CA VAL A 136 -3.80 13.77 10.55
C VAL A 136 -2.54 14.64 10.64
N ALA A 137 -2.66 15.95 10.36
CA ALA A 137 -1.53 16.88 10.50
C ALA A 137 -1.07 17.01 11.97
N GLY A 138 -1.99 16.90 12.93
CA GLY A 138 -1.66 16.84 14.36
C GLY A 138 -0.91 15.57 14.73
N LEU A 139 -1.35 14.41 14.23
CA LEU A 139 -0.67 13.14 14.43
C LEU A 139 0.76 13.18 13.89
N GLU A 140 0.92 13.58 12.63
CA GLU A 140 2.24 13.64 11.97
C GLU A 140 3.22 14.47 12.79
N LYS A 141 2.79 15.66 13.27
CA LYS A 141 3.61 16.52 14.13
C LYS A 141 3.92 15.87 15.49
N MET A 142 2.93 15.21 16.10
CA MET A 142 3.10 14.54 17.40
C MET A 142 4.04 13.34 17.33
N LEU A 143 4.11 12.69 16.17
CA LEU A 143 4.94 11.52 15.88
C LEU A 143 6.32 11.89 15.30
N ASP A 144 6.63 13.18 15.24
CA ASP A 144 7.90 13.71 14.71
C ASP A 144 8.17 13.29 13.26
N PHE A 145 7.13 13.39 12.41
CA PHE A 145 7.20 13.15 10.95
C PHE A 145 7.79 11.78 10.59
N PRO A 146 7.16 10.67 10.99
CA PRO A 146 7.68 9.33 10.69
C PRO A 146 7.70 9.06 9.18
N GLU A 147 8.78 8.43 8.70
CA GLU A 147 8.94 8.09 7.28
C GLU A 147 8.28 6.76 6.91
N THR A 148 8.11 5.85 7.88
CA THR A 148 7.55 4.51 7.67
C THR A 148 6.58 4.14 8.78
N CYS A 149 5.62 3.28 8.45
CA CYS A 149 4.72 2.66 9.42
C CYS A 149 5.38 1.42 10.07
N PRO A 150 4.76 0.81 11.09
CA PRO A 150 5.29 -0.38 11.75
C PRO A 150 5.52 -1.58 10.82
N HIS A 151 4.81 -1.65 9.69
CA HIS A 151 4.98 -2.69 8.66
C HIS A 151 6.04 -2.33 7.60
N GLY A 152 6.78 -1.23 7.79
CA GLY A 152 7.84 -0.76 6.89
C GLY A 152 7.32 -0.04 5.63
N GLY A 153 6.02 0.18 5.51
CA GLY A 153 5.42 0.94 4.41
C GLY A 153 5.77 2.43 4.47
N THR A 154 6.12 3.03 3.33
CA THR A 154 6.49 4.46 3.25
C THR A 154 5.30 5.37 3.55
N ILE A 155 5.44 6.33 4.44
CA ILE A 155 4.44 7.37 4.69
C ILE A 155 4.70 8.53 3.72
N PRO A 156 3.85 8.73 2.69
CA PRO A 156 4.07 9.83 1.76
C PRO A 156 3.85 11.17 2.45
N ALA A 157 4.65 12.18 2.13
CA ALA A 157 4.40 13.53 2.59
C ALA A 157 3.09 14.06 1.97
N LYS A 158 2.50 15.06 2.60
CA LYS A 158 1.24 15.63 2.13
C LYS A 158 1.33 16.07 0.67
N HIS A 159 0.36 15.63 -0.14
CA HIS A 159 0.28 15.88 -1.59
C HIS A 159 1.41 15.22 -2.42
N GLN A 160 2.15 14.29 -1.87
CA GLN A 160 3.09 13.48 -2.62
C GLN A 160 2.48 12.12 -2.96
N LEU A 161 2.84 11.59 -4.12
CA LEU A 161 2.44 10.24 -4.50
C LEU A 161 3.19 9.21 -3.66
N LEU A 162 2.48 8.16 -3.27
CA LEU A 162 3.06 7.02 -2.59
C LEU A 162 4.11 6.35 -3.48
N LYS A 163 5.33 6.29 -2.97
CA LYS A 163 6.44 5.55 -3.56
C LYS A 163 7.07 4.71 -2.48
N GLU A 164 6.90 3.41 -2.57
CA GLU A 164 7.53 2.50 -1.62
C GLU A 164 9.05 2.53 -1.78
N LYS A 165 9.75 2.47 -0.67
CA LYS A 165 11.23 2.47 -0.65
C LYS A 165 11.79 1.11 -1.06
N TYR A 166 11.13 0.02 -0.65
CA TYR A 166 11.60 -1.34 -0.85
C TYR A 166 10.71 -2.08 -1.83
N HIS A 167 11.31 -2.65 -2.89
CA HIS A 167 10.61 -3.30 -4.00
C HIS A 167 11.00 -4.76 -4.20
N GLN A 168 12.19 -5.18 -3.72
CA GLN A 168 12.66 -6.55 -3.87
C GLN A 168 11.91 -7.45 -2.89
N THR A 169 11.08 -8.35 -3.42
CA THR A 169 10.39 -9.35 -2.60
C THR A 169 11.33 -10.51 -2.29
N LEU A 170 11.10 -11.20 -1.17
CA LEU A 170 11.79 -12.44 -0.84
C LEU A 170 11.62 -13.48 -1.96
N ALA A 171 10.47 -13.50 -2.64
CA ALA A 171 10.22 -14.38 -3.79
C ALA A 171 11.09 -14.07 -5.00
N SER A 172 11.60 -12.84 -5.12
CA SER A 172 12.49 -12.44 -6.22
C SER A 172 13.98 -12.65 -5.93
N VAL A 173 14.31 -13.02 -4.69
CA VAL A 173 15.69 -13.32 -4.29
C VAL A 173 16.16 -14.63 -4.94
N GLN A 174 17.33 -14.58 -5.57
CA GLN A 174 17.95 -15.74 -6.22
C GLN A 174 19.25 -16.17 -5.55
N GLU A 175 19.95 -15.24 -4.90
CA GLU A 175 21.24 -15.50 -4.28
C GLU A 175 21.09 -15.79 -2.79
N PRO A 176 21.62 -16.93 -2.29
CA PRO A 176 21.71 -17.16 -0.85
C PRO A 176 22.50 -16.06 -0.15
N GLY A 177 22.17 -15.76 1.09
CA GLY A 177 22.85 -14.75 1.88
C GLY A 177 21.94 -14.05 2.90
N ASN A 178 22.49 -13.04 3.55
CA ASN A 178 21.81 -12.31 4.60
C ASN A 178 21.03 -11.13 4.03
N TYR A 179 19.81 -10.98 4.50
CA TYR A 179 18.86 -9.95 4.11
C TYR A 179 18.17 -9.38 5.35
N LEU A 180 17.75 -8.13 5.29
CA LEU A 180 16.86 -7.51 6.28
C LEU A 180 15.43 -7.51 5.77
N ILE A 181 14.46 -7.86 6.60
CA ILE A 181 13.05 -7.64 6.33
C ILE A 181 12.78 -6.15 6.46
N ARG A 182 12.39 -5.49 5.38
CA ARG A 182 12.22 -4.03 5.37
C ARG A 182 10.78 -3.57 5.29
N ARG A 183 9.93 -4.37 4.66
CA ARG A 183 8.51 -4.06 4.50
C ARG A 183 7.72 -5.35 4.30
N VAL A 184 6.50 -5.38 4.78
CA VAL A 184 5.52 -6.43 4.52
C VAL A 184 4.20 -5.81 4.04
N HIS A 185 3.36 -6.59 3.38
CA HIS A 185 2.00 -6.14 3.06
C HIS A 185 1.16 -6.07 4.33
N ASP A 186 0.25 -5.09 4.39
CA ASP A 186 -0.75 -4.94 5.44
C ASP A 186 -1.93 -5.90 5.16
N ASP A 187 -1.68 -7.20 5.36
CA ASP A 187 -2.67 -8.27 5.20
C ASP A 187 -2.78 -9.02 6.54
N PHE A 188 -3.99 -9.12 7.08
CA PHE A 188 -4.21 -9.68 8.41
C PHE A 188 -3.65 -11.10 8.55
N GLU A 189 -3.87 -11.97 7.55
CA GLU A 189 -3.39 -13.35 7.62
C GLU A 189 -1.86 -13.42 7.54
N LEU A 190 -1.25 -12.54 6.75
CA LEU A 190 0.20 -12.41 6.68
C LEU A 190 0.78 -11.92 8.01
N LEU A 191 0.23 -10.86 8.59
CA LEU A 191 0.72 -10.28 9.85
C LEU A 191 0.64 -11.30 10.99
N ALA A 192 -0.49 -12.01 11.11
CA ALA A 192 -0.64 -13.10 12.08
C ALA A 192 0.36 -14.26 11.83
N TYR A 193 0.66 -14.57 10.56
CA TYR A 193 1.69 -15.55 10.23
C TYR A 193 3.08 -15.08 10.66
N LEU A 194 3.44 -13.82 10.37
CA LEU A 194 4.75 -13.27 10.71
C LEU A 194 4.96 -13.22 12.21
N GLU A 195 3.96 -12.79 12.97
CA GLU A 195 3.99 -12.77 14.43
C GLU A 195 4.20 -14.20 15.01
N LYS A 196 3.40 -15.16 14.55
CA LYS A 196 3.53 -16.57 14.96
C LYS A 196 4.94 -17.12 14.75
N HIS A 197 5.62 -16.69 13.70
CA HIS A 197 6.98 -17.13 13.37
C HIS A 197 8.08 -16.20 13.90
N ASN A 198 7.71 -15.14 14.64
CA ASN A 198 8.61 -14.10 15.12
C ASN A 198 9.47 -13.53 13.97
N LEU A 199 8.83 -13.15 12.87
CA LEU A 199 9.43 -12.45 11.75
C LEU A 199 9.05 -10.97 11.84
N ASN A 200 10.02 -10.09 12.06
CA ASN A 200 9.80 -8.69 12.35
C ASN A 200 10.46 -7.78 11.29
N ILE A 201 9.99 -6.55 11.20
CA ILE A 201 10.68 -5.52 10.42
C ILE A 201 12.08 -5.28 11.02
N ASP A 202 13.06 -5.03 10.15
CA ASP A 202 14.48 -4.85 10.44
C ASP A 202 15.19 -6.10 11.01
N GLN A 203 14.50 -7.25 11.02
CA GLN A 203 15.13 -8.51 11.40
C GLN A 203 16.00 -9.06 10.26
N GLU A 204 17.18 -9.54 10.62
CA GLU A 204 18.06 -10.26 9.71
C GLU A 204 17.53 -11.68 9.48
N ILE A 205 17.50 -12.07 8.22
CA ILE A 205 17.19 -13.44 7.77
C ILE A 205 18.32 -13.93 6.86
N ASN A 206 18.69 -15.19 6.98
CA ASN A 206 19.60 -15.82 6.03
C ASN A 206 18.77 -16.65 5.04
N PHE A 207 18.68 -16.20 3.80
CA PHE A 207 18.06 -16.96 2.71
C PHE A 207 19.02 -18.05 2.27
N LEU A 208 18.61 -19.32 2.40
CA LEU A 208 19.43 -20.49 2.08
C LEU A 208 19.20 -20.92 0.63
N GLN A 209 17.96 -21.20 0.26
CA GLN A 209 17.59 -21.62 -1.10
C GLN A 209 16.07 -21.63 -1.29
N TYR A 210 15.66 -21.73 -2.55
CA TYR A 210 14.32 -22.16 -2.94
C TYR A 210 14.36 -23.66 -3.28
N ASP A 211 13.58 -24.45 -2.55
CA ASP A 211 13.46 -25.89 -2.81
C ASP A 211 12.41 -26.13 -3.90
N ASN A 212 12.85 -26.53 -5.07
CA ASN A 212 11.97 -26.77 -6.23
C ASN A 212 10.98 -27.94 -6.03
N TYR A 213 11.31 -28.91 -5.15
CA TYR A 213 10.44 -30.06 -4.90
C TYR A 213 9.30 -29.71 -3.97
N SER A 214 9.60 -29.12 -2.82
CA SER A 214 8.60 -28.65 -1.85
C SER A 214 7.95 -27.31 -2.25
N GLN A 215 8.56 -26.57 -3.19
CA GLN A 215 8.17 -25.21 -3.58
C GLN A 215 8.18 -24.24 -2.40
N LEU A 216 9.17 -24.32 -1.51
CA LEU A 216 9.30 -23.48 -0.33
C LEU A 216 10.63 -22.72 -0.34
N TYR A 217 10.60 -21.48 0.14
CA TYR A 217 11.77 -20.68 0.47
C TYR A 217 12.27 -21.13 1.84
N GLN A 218 13.55 -21.53 1.92
CA GLN A 218 14.19 -21.96 3.15
C GLN A 218 15.02 -20.83 3.72
N LEU A 219 14.70 -20.45 4.95
CA LEU A 219 15.36 -19.38 5.69
C LEU A 219 15.93 -19.92 6.98
N ASP A 220 17.05 -19.36 7.42
CA ASP A 220 17.50 -19.42 8.82
C ASP A 220 17.29 -18.05 9.46
N VAL A 221 16.65 -18.03 10.60
CA VAL A 221 16.37 -16.82 11.38
C VAL A 221 16.75 -17.07 12.83
N ASP A 222 17.85 -16.48 13.27
CA ASP A 222 18.39 -16.69 14.62
C ASP A 222 18.62 -18.18 14.98
N GLY A 223 19.12 -18.97 14.01
CA GLY A 223 19.34 -20.42 14.18
C GLY A 223 18.07 -21.28 14.09
N ARG A 224 16.94 -20.71 13.69
CA ARG A 224 15.66 -21.40 13.47
C ARG A 224 15.41 -21.57 11.98
N ALA A 225 15.18 -22.80 11.54
CA ALA A 225 14.77 -23.08 10.17
C ALA A 225 13.29 -22.67 9.96
N ILE A 226 13.04 -21.76 9.04
CA ILE A 226 11.71 -21.32 8.65
C ILE A 226 11.49 -21.61 7.18
N GLN A 227 10.31 -22.12 6.85
CA GLN A 227 9.89 -22.38 5.48
C GLN A 227 8.73 -21.46 5.10
N VAL A 228 8.87 -20.76 4.00
CA VAL A 228 7.92 -19.74 3.53
C VAL A 228 7.39 -20.13 2.16
N SER A 229 6.07 -20.10 1.99
CA SER A 229 5.45 -20.35 0.69
C SER A 229 5.69 -19.20 -0.30
N PRO A 230 5.62 -19.44 -1.62
CA PRO A 230 5.73 -18.39 -2.62
C PRO A 230 4.72 -17.23 -2.42
N MET A 231 3.50 -17.56 -1.99
CA MET A 231 2.47 -16.57 -1.71
C MET A 231 2.87 -15.61 -0.60
N ILE A 232 3.47 -16.12 0.48
CA ILE A 232 3.96 -15.30 1.59
C ILE A 232 5.24 -14.57 1.17
N ALA A 233 6.19 -15.25 0.50
CA ALA A 233 7.45 -14.66 0.07
C ALA A 233 7.27 -13.46 -0.89
N GLN A 234 6.20 -13.43 -1.68
CA GLN A 234 5.84 -12.30 -2.53
C GLN A 234 5.39 -11.05 -1.76
N GLN A 235 5.04 -11.20 -0.50
CA GLN A 235 4.51 -10.13 0.35
C GLN A 235 5.52 -9.62 1.38
N ILE A 236 6.71 -10.23 1.44
CA ILE A 236 7.82 -9.80 2.30
C ILE A 236 8.87 -9.13 1.42
N TYR A 237 9.22 -7.89 1.71
CA TYR A 237 10.23 -7.12 0.98
C TYR A 237 11.51 -7.05 1.79
N VAL A 238 12.62 -7.29 1.10
CA VAL A 238 13.93 -7.46 1.73
C VAL A 238 14.98 -6.57 1.10
N GLU A 239 16.01 -6.27 1.88
CA GLU A 239 17.22 -5.57 1.44
C GLU A 239 18.43 -6.46 1.72
N LYS A 240 19.30 -6.64 0.72
CA LYS A 240 20.52 -7.44 0.87
C LYS A 240 21.52 -6.69 1.76
N LEU A 241 22.14 -7.40 2.71
CA LEU A 241 23.24 -6.92 3.56
C LEU A 241 24.59 -6.96 2.86
#